data_56b458611f8aa6d2e860a6cfb7d70183
#
_entry.id   56b458611f8aa6d2e860a6cfb7d70183
#
_cell.length_a   1.000
_cell.length_b   1.000
_cell.length_c   1.000
_cell.angle_alpha   90.00
_cell.angle_beta   90.00
_cell.angle_gamma   90.00
#
_symmetry.space_group_name_H-M   'P 1'
#
loop_
_entity.id
_entity.type
_entity.pdbx_description
1 polymer ?
#
loop_
_entity_poly.entity_id
_entity_poly.type
_entity_poly.pdbx_seq_one_letter_code
_entity_poly.pdbx_strand_id
1 'polypeptide(L)'
;GISGDTPDSVKLMAQELFSCGSVDGDNALCEAALSLRCFMNLCERGVPFPTDKYGEYVGYKTDHDKHERATSAGPLTSRFMTEALEKRAAELDVKVLDGYLAVELLTDETGVLGVLCVEKATGKPVGIKAGNIVLATGGPAGIYADSVYPTCHTGSLSLAVKCGAKLQNLTEWQYGLASTEPRWNVSGTYMQVLPRVYSTAADGSGEREFLMDFFTDAHDMLSKLFLKGYQWPF
;
A
#
# COMPACT_ATOMS: atom_id res chain seq x y z
N GLY A 1 -20.37 1.48 -1.05
CA GLY A 1 -19.77 1.60 -2.38
C GLY A 1 -20.00 2.95 -3.01
N ILE A 2 -19.10 3.33 -3.88
CA ILE A 2 -19.15 4.60 -4.63
C ILE A 2 -19.87 4.41 -5.96
N SER A 3 -19.86 3.19 -6.46
CA SER A 3 -20.53 2.79 -7.70
C SER A 3 -21.12 1.38 -7.58
N GLY A 4 -22.07 1.09 -8.43
CA GLY A 4 -22.68 -0.22 -8.57
C GLY A 4 -23.97 -0.43 -7.76
N ASP A 5 -24.75 -1.41 -8.18
CA ASP A 5 -26.07 -1.72 -7.62
C ASP A 5 -26.00 -2.59 -6.35
N THR A 6 -24.80 -2.94 -5.90
CA THR A 6 -24.61 -3.82 -4.73
C THR A 6 -24.67 -3.01 -3.44
N PRO A 7 -25.59 -3.32 -2.52
CA PRO A 7 -25.63 -2.64 -1.22
C PRO A 7 -24.31 -2.76 -0.48
N ASP A 8 -23.83 -1.65 0.04
CA ASP A 8 -22.57 -1.58 0.78
C ASP A 8 -22.73 -0.74 2.06
N SER A 9 -21.84 -0.95 3.02
CA SER A 9 -21.82 -0.18 4.26
C SER A 9 -20.44 -0.16 4.89
N VAL A 10 -20.19 0.83 5.74
CA VAL A 10 -18.98 0.91 6.58
C VAL A 10 -18.76 -0.39 7.36
N LYS A 11 -19.83 -0.92 7.97
CA LYS A 11 -19.75 -2.18 8.72
C LYS A 11 -19.33 -3.35 7.85
N LEU A 12 -19.92 -3.49 6.67
CA LEU A 12 -19.61 -4.56 5.74
C LEU A 12 -18.16 -4.48 5.27
N MET A 13 -17.71 -3.29 4.86
CA MET A 13 -16.32 -3.07 4.46
C MET A 13 -15.35 -3.41 5.58
N ALA A 14 -15.61 -2.95 6.81
CA ALA A 14 -14.77 -3.26 7.96
C ALA A 14 -14.72 -4.77 8.26
N GLN A 15 -15.84 -5.47 8.16
CA GLN A 15 -15.91 -6.91 8.34
C GLN A 15 -15.13 -7.68 7.28
N GLU A 16 -15.20 -7.24 6.02
CA GLU A 16 -14.46 -7.86 4.92
C GLU A 16 -12.95 -7.65 5.08
N LEU A 17 -12.51 -6.44 5.40
CA LEU A 17 -11.10 -6.16 5.72
C LEU A 17 -10.59 -7.02 6.88
N PHE A 18 -11.36 -7.10 7.96
CA PHE A 18 -11.00 -7.91 9.11
C PHE A 18 -10.98 -9.42 8.82
N SER A 19 -11.85 -9.90 7.93
CA SER A 19 -11.93 -11.33 7.58
C SER A 19 -10.70 -11.87 6.85
N CYS A 20 -9.86 -10.98 6.31
CA CYS A 20 -8.58 -11.35 5.71
C CYS A 20 -7.55 -11.87 6.73
N GLY A 21 -7.80 -11.70 8.03
CA GLY A 21 -7.02 -12.31 9.11
C GLY A 21 -5.77 -11.54 9.56
N SER A 22 -5.32 -10.54 8.79
CA SER A 22 -4.07 -9.81 9.03
C SER A 22 -4.30 -8.34 9.40
N VAL A 23 -5.54 -7.96 9.67
CA VAL A 23 -5.92 -6.56 9.90
C VAL A 23 -6.44 -6.39 11.32
N ASP A 24 -5.99 -5.34 12.00
CA ASP A 24 -6.57 -4.91 13.27
C ASP A 24 -8.01 -4.40 13.06
N GLY A 25 -8.94 -4.85 13.90
CA GLY A 25 -10.38 -4.56 13.72
C GLY A 25 -10.73 -3.09 13.89
N ASP A 26 -10.07 -2.38 14.81
CA ASP A 26 -10.30 -0.94 15.03
C ASP A 26 -9.77 -0.13 13.85
N ASN A 27 -8.61 -0.52 13.31
CA ASN A 27 -8.05 0.09 12.11
C ASN A 27 -8.95 -0.17 10.90
N ALA A 28 -9.47 -1.39 10.71
CA ALA A 28 -10.40 -1.73 9.64
C ALA A 28 -11.67 -0.87 9.70
N LEU A 29 -12.22 -0.66 10.89
CA LEU A 29 -13.39 0.18 11.10
C LEU A 29 -13.10 1.65 10.79
N CYS A 30 -11.97 2.16 11.26
CA CYS A 30 -11.52 3.53 10.99
C CYS A 30 -11.32 3.77 9.49
N GLU A 31 -10.65 2.86 8.81
CA GLU A 31 -10.40 2.92 7.37
C GLU A 31 -11.70 2.90 6.58
N ALA A 32 -12.60 1.96 6.88
CA ALA A 32 -13.90 1.87 6.24
C ALA A 32 -14.75 3.14 6.45
N ALA A 33 -14.77 3.69 7.66
CA ALA A 33 -15.54 4.87 7.99
C ALA A 33 -15.05 6.14 7.27
N LEU A 34 -13.74 6.24 7.02
CA LEU A 34 -13.12 7.43 6.44
C LEU A 34 -12.87 7.30 4.92
N SER A 35 -12.96 6.11 4.34
CA SER A 35 -12.59 5.83 2.96
C SER A 35 -13.30 6.73 1.95
N LEU A 36 -14.62 6.87 2.05
CA LEU A 36 -15.40 7.72 1.16
C LEU A 36 -14.98 9.19 1.27
N ARG A 37 -14.78 9.68 2.48
CA ARG A 37 -14.35 11.07 2.71
C ARG A 37 -12.97 11.33 2.12
N CYS A 38 -12.04 10.40 2.29
CA CYS A 38 -10.69 10.51 1.71
C CYS A 38 -10.74 10.50 0.18
N PHE A 39 -11.55 9.64 -0.41
CA PHE A 39 -11.75 9.58 -1.85
C PHE A 39 -12.32 10.90 -2.40
N MET A 40 -13.42 11.40 -1.82
CA MET A 40 -14.03 12.66 -2.26
C MET A 40 -13.06 13.84 -2.12
N ASN A 41 -12.23 13.84 -1.09
CA ASN A 41 -11.19 14.85 -0.91
C ASN A 41 -10.17 14.86 -2.08
N LEU A 42 -9.79 13.69 -2.59
CA LEU A 42 -8.92 13.58 -3.77
C LEU A 42 -9.63 14.06 -5.04
N CYS A 43 -10.92 13.73 -5.21
CA CYS A 43 -11.73 14.21 -6.32
C CYS A 43 -11.83 15.75 -6.33
N GLU A 44 -12.10 16.37 -5.19
CA GLU A 44 -12.15 17.82 -5.04
C GLU A 44 -10.82 18.52 -5.35
N ARG A 45 -9.71 17.81 -5.21
CA ARG A 45 -8.36 18.30 -5.57
C ARG A 45 -7.98 18.05 -7.02
N GLY A 46 -8.92 17.52 -7.82
CA GLY A 46 -8.75 17.35 -9.26
C GLY A 46 -8.03 16.07 -9.67
N VAL A 47 -7.96 15.04 -8.83
CA VAL A 47 -7.51 13.72 -9.27
C VAL A 47 -8.54 13.18 -10.27
N PRO A 48 -8.14 12.82 -11.50
CA PRO A 48 -9.06 12.55 -12.61
C PRO A 48 -9.61 11.12 -12.56
N PHE A 49 -10.32 10.76 -11.50
CA PHE A 49 -11.00 9.47 -11.45
C PHE A 49 -12.12 9.40 -12.49
N PRO A 50 -12.28 8.28 -13.19
CA PRO A 50 -13.27 8.15 -14.24
C PRO A 50 -14.69 8.17 -13.68
N THR A 51 -15.57 8.79 -14.43
CA THR A 51 -17.03 8.76 -14.19
C THR A 51 -17.74 8.19 -15.42
N ASP A 52 -18.91 7.63 -15.19
CA ASP A 52 -19.82 7.24 -16.25
C ASP A 52 -20.55 8.46 -16.87
N LYS A 53 -21.47 8.18 -17.78
CA LYS A 53 -22.27 9.22 -18.45
C LYS A 53 -23.23 9.99 -17.54
N TYR A 54 -23.46 9.51 -16.33
CA TYR A 54 -24.31 10.14 -15.31
C TYR A 54 -23.49 10.87 -14.24
N GLY A 55 -22.16 10.80 -14.31
CA GLY A 55 -21.26 11.41 -13.34
C GLY A 55 -20.97 10.52 -12.12
N GLU A 56 -21.37 9.27 -12.13
CA GLU A 56 -21.04 8.30 -11.07
C GLU A 56 -19.61 7.77 -11.27
N TYR A 57 -18.85 7.68 -10.17
CA TYR A 57 -17.50 7.16 -10.23
C TYR A 57 -17.50 5.67 -10.56
N VAL A 58 -16.66 5.29 -11.53
CA VAL A 58 -16.51 3.91 -11.97
C VAL A 58 -15.60 3.16 -11.00
N GLY A 59 -16.14 2.15 -10.33
CA GLY A 59 -15.40 1.24 -9.49
C GLY A 59 -15.07 -0.08 -10.19
N TYR A 60 -14.15 -0.84 -9.60
CA TYR A 60 -13.81 -2.18 -10.05
C TYR A 60 -13.54 -3.13 -8.89
N LYS A 61 -13.68 -4.42 -9.13
CA LYS A 61 -13.40 -5.47 -8.14
C LYS A 61 -11.90 -5.69 -8.02
N THR A 62 -11.46 -5.93 -6.81
CA THR A 62 -10.11 -6.42 -6.51
C THR A 62 -10.19 -7.83 -5.91
N ASP A 63 -9.05 -8.45 -5.65
CA ASP A 63 -8.97 -9.82 -5.15
C ASP A 63 -9.88 -10.12 -3.93
N HIS A 64 -10.05 -9.13 -3.07
CA HIS A 64 -10.77 -9.26 -1.79
C HIS A 64 -12.01 -8.36 -1.70
N ASP A 65 -12.31 -7.60 -2.74
CA ASP A 65 -13.46 -6.70 -2.78
C ASP A 65 -14.49 -7.14 -3.82
N LYS A 66 -15.68 -7.49 -3.34
CA LYS A 66 -16.82 -7.89 -4.17
C LYS A 66 -17.71 -6.73 -4.58
N HIS A 67 -17.51 -5.56 -4.00
CA HIS A 67 -18.42 -4.42 -4.08
C HIS A 67 -17.92 -3.29 -5.00
N GLU A 68 -16.87 -3.55 -5.79
CA GLU A 68 -16.34 -2.57 -6.75
C GLU A 68 -15.95 -1.23 -6.09
N ARG A 69 -15.35 -1.31 -4.88
CA ARG A 69 -14.97 -0.11 -4.12
C ARG A 69 -13.69 0.55 -4.64
N ALA A 70 -12.85 -0.21 -5.31
CA ALA A 70 -11.62 0.32 -5.87
C ALA A 70 -11.92 1.22 -7.08
N THR A 71 -11.18 2.31 -7.20
CA THR A 71 -11.21 3.17 -8.38
C THR A 71 -9.78 3.54 -8.79
N SER A 72 -9.58 3.84 -10.06
CA SER A 72 -8.27 4.14 -10.62
C SER A 72 -8.39 5.15 -11.75
N ALA A 73 -7.43 6.04 -11.85
CA ALA A 73 -7.22 6.92 -12.99
C ALA A 73 -6.16 6.35 -13.96
N GLY A 74 -6.08 5.02 -14.06
CA GLY A 74 -5.11 4.30 -14.86
C GLY A 74 -3.73 4.17 -14.19
N PRO A 75 -2.66 3.85 -14.93
CA PRO A 75 -1.33 3.56 -14.37
C PRO A 75 -0.66 4.75 -13.68
N LEU A 76 -1.17 5.96 -13.88
CA LEU A 76 -0.65 7.17 -13.27
C LEU A 76 -1.44 7.64 -12.04
N THR A 77 -2.35 6.83 -11.51
CA THR A 77 -3.20 7.18 -10.36
C THR A 77 -2.39 7.73 -9.19
N SER A 78 -1.34 7.02 -8.77
CA SER A 78 -0.49 7.45 -7.65
C SER A 78 0.19 8.79 -7.92
N ARG A 79 0.62 9.03 -9.15
CA ARG A 79 1.22 10.30 -9.56
C ARG A 79 0.23 11.45 -9.44
N PHE A 80 -0.98 11.30 -9.98
CA PHE A 80 -2.02 12.33 -9.89
C PHE A 80 -2.39 12.65 -8.43
N MET A 81 -2.49 11.61 -7.58
CA MET A 81 -2.74 11.80 -6.15
C MET A 81 -1.61 12.58 -5.47
N THR A 82 -0.36 12.21 -5.74
CA THR A 82 0.82 12.87 -5.15
C THR A 82 0.90 14.34 -5.59
N GLU A 83 0.80 14.61 -6.89
CA GLU A 83 0.85 15.98 -7.44
C GLU A 83 -0.27 16.87 -6.87
N ALA A 84 -1.50 16.33 -6.74
CA ALA A 84 -2.62 17.05 -6.15
C ALA A 84 -2.41 17.39 -4.66
N LEU A 85 -1.84 16.46 -3.89
CA LEU A 85 -1.56 16.64 -2.47
C LEU A 85 -0.36 17.57 -2.23
N GLU A 86 0.70 17.48 -3.05
CA GLU A 86 1.85 18.40 -3.02
C GLU A 86 1.40 19.84 -3.30
N LYS A 87 0.59 20.02 -4.34
CA LYS A 87 -0.01 21.33 -4.64
C LYS A 87 -0.78 21.86 -3.42
N ARG A 88 -1.58 21.01 -2.78
CA ARG A 88 -2.33 21.42 -1.59
C ARG A 88 -1.46 21.77 -0.40
N ALA A 89 -0.38 21.02 -0.18
CA ALA A 89 0.60 21.33 0.86
C ALA A 89 1.24 22.71 0.63
N ALA A 90 1.60 23.02 -0.62
CA ALA A 90 2.14 24.32 -0.99
C ALA A 90 1.13 25.47 -0.78
N GLU A 91 -0.15 25.26 -1.16
CA GLU A 91 -1.23 26.24 -0.91
C GLU A 91 -1.46 26.55 0.59
N LEU A 92 -1.10 25.60 1.45
CA LEU A 92 -1.21 25.73 2.90
C LEU A 92 0.08 26.22 3.55
N ASP A 93 1.08 26.63 2.76
CA ASP A 93 2.39 27.06 3.24
C ASP A 93 3.08 26.02 4.14
N VAL A 94 2.85 24.72 3.89
CA VAL A 94 3.52 23.64 4.61
C VAL A 94 4.99 23.67 4.25
N LYS A 95 5.85 23.87 5.26
CA LYS A 95 7.31 23.87 5.05
C LYS A 95 7.80 22.46 4.74
N VAL A 96 8.36 22.27 3.56
CA VAL A 96 9.01 21.03 3.14
C VAL A 96 10.52 21.15 3.37
N LEU A 97 11.13 20.15 4.00
CA LEU A 97 12.55 20.06 4.27
C LEU A 97 13.15 18.90 3.47
N ASP A 98 13.50 19.17 2.23
CA ASP A 98 14.15 18.19 1.38
C ASP A 98 15.62 17.98 1.79
N GLY A 99 16.13 16.78 1.55
CA GLY A 99 17.53 16.47 1.83
C GLY A 99 17.84 16.17 3.30
N TYR A 100 16.84 15.99 4.15
CA TYR A 100 17.01 15.57 5.53
C TYR A 100 16.62 14.12 5.73
N LEU A 101 17.44 13.38 6.46
CA LEU A 101 17.17 12.00 6.86
C LEU A 101 16.84 11.96 8.36
N ALA A 102 15.64 11.58 8.72
CA ALA A 102 15.26 11.35 10.12
C ALA A 102 15.97 10.08 10.65
N VAL A 103 16.70 10.22 11.76
CA VAL A 103 17.50 9.14 12.33
C VAL A 103 17.06 8.74 13.73
N GLU A 104 16.39 9.65 14.46
CA GLU A 104 15.90 9.37 15.81
C GLU A 104 14.72 10.27 16.17
N LEU A 105 13.74 9.73 16.90
CA LEU A 105 12.71 10.53 17.54
C LEU A 105 13.23 10.95 18.94
N LEU A 106 13.13 12.24 19.21
CA LEU A 106 13.51 12.78 20.51
C LEU A 106 12.30 12.73 21.44
N THR A 107 12.44 12.00 22.54
CA THR A 107 11.38 11.81 23.55
C THR A 107 11.92 11.98 24.96
N ASP A 108 11.05 12.35 25.89
CA ASP A 108 11.29 12.29 27.33
C ASP A 108 10.08 11.65 28.05
N GLU A 109 10.04 11.77 29.37
CA GLU A 109 8.95 11.27 30.24
C GLU A 109 7.59 11.89 29.89
N THR A 110 7.56 13.05 29.24
CA THR A 110 6.33 13.77 28.86
C THR A 110 5.84 13.43 27.46
N GLY A 111 6.67 12.77 26.63
CA GLY A 111 6.33 12.36 25.29
C GLY A 111 7.32 12.81 24.22
N VAL A 112 6.80 13.12 23.04
CA VAL A 112 7.60 13.51 21.87
C VAL A 112 8.03 14.99 21.97
N LEU A 113 9.33 15.23 21.80
CA LEU A 113 9.93 16.56 21.75
C LEU A 113 10.25 17.02 20.33
N GLY A 114 10.53 16.07 19.44
CA GLY A 114 10.95 16.37 18.07
C GLY A 114 11.62 15.21 17.37
N VAL A 115 12.37 15.54 16.33
CA VAL A 115 13.11 14.56 15.52
C VAL A 115 14.54 15.03 15.30
N LEU A 116 15.50 14.12 15.44
CA LEU A 116 16.88 14.33 15.01
C LEU A 116 16.99 13.87 13.56
N CYS A 117 17.48 14.78 12.71
CA CYS A 117 17.74 14.51 11.31
C CYS A 117 19.24 14.69 11.02
N VAL A 118 19.68 14.10 9.91
CA VAL A 118 20.98 14.38 9.29
C VAL A 118 20.72 15.10 7.98
N GLU A 119 21.31 16.25 7.81
CA GLU A 119 21.32 16.97 6.53
C GLU A 119 22.24 16.23 5.54
N LYS A 120 21.68 15.70 4.46
CA LYS A 120 22.40 14.83 3.51
C LYS A 120 23.58 15.55 2.82
N ALA A 121 23.43 16.84 2.56
CA ALA A 121 24.44 17.63 1.87
C ALA A 121 25.70 17.84 2.70
N THR A 122 25.56 17.98 4.02
CA THR A 122 26.68 18.37 4.92
C THR A 122 27.04 17.26 5.92
N GLY A 123 26.19 16.26 6.09
CA GLY A 123 26.32 15.25 7.15
C GLY A 123 26.06 15.78 8.57
N LYS A 124 25.61 17.02 8.71
CA LYS A 124 25.41 17.64 10.02
C LYS A 124 24.10 17.18 10.66
N PRO A 125 24.10 16.94 11.98
CA PRO A 125 22.88 16.69 12.72
C PRO A 125 22.05 17.98 12.86
N VAL A 126 20.73 17.84 12.72
CA VAL A 126 19.76 18.94 12.86
C VAL A 126 18.58 18.45 13.70
N GLY A 127 18.36 19.09 14.83
CA GLY A 127 17.19 18.86 15.68
C GLY A 127 16.00 19.70 15.19
N ILE A 128 14.85 19.06 14.99
CA ILE A 128 13.59 19.73 14.64
C ILE A 128 12.61 19.51 15.79
N LYS A 129 12.21 20.59 16.44
CA LYS A 129 11.25 20.54 17.54
C LYS A 129 9.84 20.38 17.02
N ALA A 130 9.08 19.41 17.56
CA ALA A 130 7.68 19.19 17.24
C ALA A 130 6.98 18.47 18.40
N GLY A 131 5.79 18.92 18.76
CA GLY A 131 4.98 18.27 19.82
C GLY A 131 4.22 17.04 19.35
N ASN A 132 4.07 16.86 18.03
CA ASN A 132 3.45 15.69 17.42
C ASN A 132 4.22 15.32 16.16
N ILE A 133 4.38 14.04 15.90
CA ILE A 133 5.07 13.52 14.71
C ILE A 133 4.18 12.47 14.04
N VAL A 134 3.97 12.60 12.74
CA VAL A 134 3.31 11.62 11.91
C VAL A 134 4.36 10.87 11.10
N LEU A 135 4.43 9.55 11.30
CA LEU A 135 5.29 8.68 10.50
C LEU A 135 4.53 8.26 9.24
N ALA A 136 4.93 8.77 8.10
CA ALA A 136 4.39 8.46 6.79
C ALA A 136 5.50 7.95 5.85
N THR A 137 6.35 7.06 6.37
CA THR A 137 7.62 6.62 5.77
C THR A 137 7.47 5.45 4.79
N GLY A 138 6.25 5.03 4.51
CA GLY A 138 5.96 3.89 3.64
C GLY A 138 6.28 2.54 4.27
N GLY A 139 6.16 1.49 3.49
CA GLY A 139 6.43 0.12 3.92
C GLY A 139 7.93 -0.23 3.87
N PRO A 140 8.31 -1.37 4.48
CA PRO A 140 9.71 -1.77 4.65
C PRO A 140 10.24 -2.63 3.49
N ALA A 141 9.68 -2.55 2.30
CA ALA A 141 10.04 -3.43 1.18
C ALA A 141 11.53 -3.35 0.75
N GLY A 142 12.20 -2.23 1.05
CA GLY A 142 13.62 -2.03 0.76
C GLY A 142 14.59 -2.77 1.69
N ILE A 143 14.11 -3.49 2.73
CA ILE A 143 14.98 -4.29 3.61
C ILE A 143 15.36 -5.65 2.99
N TYR A 144 14.69 -6.07 1.93
CA TYR A 144 14.98 -7.33 1.25
C TYR A 144 16.09 -7.14 0.22
N ALA A 145 16.92 -8.16 0.04
CA ALA A 145 18.01 -8.16 -0.93
C ALA A 145 17.50 -7.94 -2.36
N ASP A 146 16.40 -8.62 -2.69
CA ASP A 146 15.70 -8.49 -3.96
C ASP A 146 14.36 -7.79 -3.74
N SER A 147 14.24 -6.60 -4.27
CA SER A 147 13.00 -5.80 -4.17
C SER A 147 12.88 -4.89 -5.39
N VAL A 148 11.66 -4.69 -5.87
CA VAL A 148 11.36 -3.70 -6.92
C VAL A 148 11.35 -2.28 -6.38
N TYR A 149 11.19 -2.13 -5.08
CA TYR A 149 11.20 -0.83 -4.41
C TYR A 149 12.61 -0.29 -4.24
N PRO A 150 12.79 1.02 -4.19
CA PRO A 150 14.07 1.64 -3.86
C PRO A 150 14.61 1.16 -2.51
N THR A 151 15.92 0.99 -2.40
CA THR A 151 16.60 0.57 -1.16
C THR A 151 16.37 1.51 0.03
N CYS A 152 15.96 2.76 -0.24
CA CYS A 152 15.59 3.71 0.82
C CYS A 152 14.22 3.42 1.47
N HIS A 153 13.40 2.53 0.88
CA HIS A 153 12.10 2.13 1.44
C HIS A 153 12.27 1.10 2.57
N THR A 154 12.88 1.51 3.66
CA THR A 154 13.09 0.67 4.85
C THR A 154 11.93 0.74 5.84
N GLY A 155 10.93 1.59 5.59
CA GLY A 155 9.76 1.81 6.45
C GLY A 155 10.05 2.58 7.73
N SER A 156 11.33 2.78 8.07
CA SER A 156 11.78 3.50 9.27
C SER A 156 11.13 3.05 10.58
N LEU A 157 10.69 1.79 10.66
CA LEU A 157 10.02 1.22 11.83
C LEU A 157 10.86 1.35 13.12
N SER A 158 12.18 1.33 12.98
CA SER A 158 13.11 1.48 14.11
C SER A 158 12.91 2.79 14.87
N LEU A 159 12.48 3.87 14.21
CA LEU A 159 12.20 5.15 14.86
C LEU A 159 11.06 5.02 15.87
N ALA A 160 9.97 4.36 15.47
CA ALA A 160 8.83 4.12 16.35
C ALA A 160 9.14 3.11 17.45
N VAL A 161 9.81 2.00 17.11
CA VAL A 161 10.14 0.93 18.07
C VAL A 161 11.03 1.43 19.21
N LYS A 162 12.04 2.23 18.91
CA LYS A 162 12.92 2.85 19.90
C LYS A 162 12.17 3.73 20.90
N CYS A 163 11.04 4.30 20.50
CA CYS A 163 10.16 5.08 21.37
C CYS A 163 9.08 4.24 22.07
N GLY A 164 9.17 2.92 22.04
CA GLY A 164 8.25 2.03 22.72
C GLY A 164 6.96 1.71 21.97
N ALA A 165 6.86 2.02 20.66
CA ALA A 165 5.72 1.63 19.85
C ALA A 165 5.58 0.11 19.79
N LYS A 166 4.35 -0.39 19.93
CA LYS A 166 4.03 -1.80 19.77
C LYS A 166 3.83 -2.12 18.30
N LEU A 167 4.39 -3.23 17.87
CA LEU A 167 4.19 -3.78 16.53
C LEU A 167 3.28 -5.00 16.61
N GLN A 168 2.48 -5.20 15.57
CA GLN A 168 1.62 -6.37 15.42
C GLN A 168 1.62 -6.87 13.98
N ASN A 169 1.21 -8.12 13.78
CA ASN A 169 1.05 -8.77 12.48
C ASN A 169 2.32 -8.79 11.62
N LEU A 170 3.50 -8.81 12.23
CA LEU A 170 4.78 -8.81 11.50
C LEU A 170 5.01 -10.07 10.66
N THR A 171 4.32 -11.16 10.96
CA THR A 171 4.34 -12.41 10.20
C THR A 171 3.47 -12.38 8.95
N GLU A 172 2.62 -11.36 8.82
CA GLU A 172 1.60 -11.25 7.77
C GLU A 172 2.01 -10.28 6.64
N TRP A 173 3.30 -10.02 6.51
CA TRP A 173 3.80 -9.18 5.43
C TRP A 173 3.60 -9.85 4.09
N GLN A 174 2.98 -9.14 3.16
CA GLN A 174 2.68 -9.62 1.82
C GLN A 174 3.41 -8.80 0.77
N TYR A 175 3.80 -9.48 -0.30
CA TYR A 175 4.42 -8.87 -1.48
C TYR A 175 3.71 -9.32 -2.73
N GLY A 176 3.53 -8.38 -3.66
CA GLY A 176 3.17 -8.72 -5.02
C GLY A 176 4.31 -9.47 -5.71
N LEU A 177 3.98 -10.28 -6.73
CA LEU A 177 4.99 -10.90 -7.56
C LEU A 177 5.86 -9.83 -8.23
N ALA A 178 7.16 -10.07 -8.24
CA ALA A 178 8.12 -9.19 -8.87
C ALA A 178 9.22 -10.00 -9.55
N SER A 179 9.76 -9.44 -10.65
CA SER A 179 10.95 -9.98 -11.30
C SER A 179 12.21 -9.36 -10.69
N THR A 180 13.27 -10.12 -10.60
CA THR A 180 14.56 -9.65 -10.10
C THR A 180 15.40 -9.03 -11.22
N GLU A 181 15.24 -9.52 -12.46
CA GLU A 181 15.97 -9.03 -13.63
C GLU A 181 15.08 -9.06 -14.88
N PRO A 182 14.66 -7.90 -15.41
CA PRO A 182 14.76 -6.57 -14.78
C PRO A 182 13.92 -6.49 -13.51
N ARG A 183 14.26 -5.60 -12.59
CA ARG A 183 13.47 -5.37 -11.37
C ARG A 183 12.15 -4.71 -11.74
N TRP A 184 11.11 -5.51 -11.76
CA TRP A 184 9.79 -5.07 -12.20
C TRP A 184 8.68 -5.69 -11.36
N ASN A 185 7.70 -4.89 -11.00
CA ASN A 185 6.50 -5.37 -10.32
C ASN A 185 5.57 -6.04 -11.34
N VAL A 186 5.39 -7.35 -11.19
CA VAL A 186 4.55 -8.13 -12.11
C VAL A 186 3.08 -7.89 -11.77
N SER A 187 2.32 -7.40 -12.75
CA SER A 187 0.88 -7.20 -12.56
C SER A 187 0.15 -8.51 -12.28
N GLY A 188 -0.75 -8.49 -11.30
CA GLY A 188 -1.64 -9.62 -11.01
C GLY A 188 -2.48 -10.06 -12.22
N THR A 189 -2.75 -9.15 -13.17
CA THR A 189 -3.52 -9.45 -14.39
C THR A 189 -2.93 -10.56 -15.25
N TYR A 190 -1.63 -10.82 -15.16
CA TYR A 190 -1.02 -11.97 -15.84
C TYR A 190 -1.57 -13.32 -15.37
N MET A 191 -2.16 -13.36 -14.18
CA MET A 191 -2.78 -14.59 -13.67
C MET A 191 -4.06 -14.98 -14.41
N GLN A 192 -4.68 -14.07 -15.16
CA GLN A 192 -5.86 -14.38 -15.98
C GLN A 192 -5.57 -15.34 -17.14
N VAL A 193 -4.33 -15.42 -17.61
CA VAL A 193 -3.93 -16.40 -18.62
C VAL A 193 -3.57 -17.75 -18.02
N LEU A 194 -3.80 -17.94 -16.72
CA LEU A 194 -3.51 -19.17 -15.99
C LEU A 194 -2.06 -19.64 -16.22
N PRO A 195 -1.06 -18.83 -15.88
CA PRO A 195 0.32 -19.17 -16.13
C PRO A 195 0.74 -20.41 -15.36
N ARG A 196 1.67 -21.15 -15.92
CA ARG A 196 2.37 -22.21 -15.20
C ARG A 196 3.35 -21.59 -14.21
N VAL A 197 3.21 -21.90 -12.92
CA VAL A 197 4.07 -21.38 -11.86
C VAL A 197 4.90 -22.52 -11.29
N TYR A 198 6.22 -22.38 -11.36
CA TYR A 198 7.16 -23.39 -10.90
C TYR A 198 8.41 -22.77 -10.31
N SER A 199 9.12 -23.52 -9.50
CA SER A 199 10.44 -23.18 -8.98
C SER A 199 11.53 -23.94 -9.72
N THR A 200 12.73 -23.39 -9.75
CA THR A 200 13.94 -24.04 -10.26
C THR A 200 15.10 -23.85 -9.29
N ALA A 201 16.16 -24.62 -9.46
CA ALA A 201 17.47 -24.27 -8.91
C ALA A 201 18.04 -23.01 -9.60
N ALA A 202 19.12 -22.45 -9.05
CA ALA A 202 19.73 -21.21 -9.58
C ALA A 202 20.24 -21.35 -11.02
N ASP A 203 20.58 -22.56 -11.46
CA ASP A 203 21.00 -22.88 -12.84
C ASP A 203 19.84 -23.17 -13.80
N GLY A 204 18.58 -23.01 -13.33
CA GLY A 204 17.37 -23.28 -14.10
C GLY A 204 16.96 -24.76 -14.15
N SER A 205 17.69 -25.67 -13.51
CA SER A 205 17.33 -27.09 -13.45
C SER A 205 16.29 -27.40 -12.37
N GLY A 206 15.74 -28.61 -12.39
CA GLY A 206 14.87 -29.11 -11.34
C GLY A 206 13.52 -28.41 -11.27
N GLU A 207 12.89 -28.11 -12.40
CA GLU A 207 11.55 -27.53 -12.44
C GLU A 207 10.57 -28.32 -11.55
N ARG A 208 9.89 -27.60 -10.67
CA ARG A 208 8.83 -28.13 -9.82
C ARG A 208 7.65 -27.20 -9.77
N GLU A 209 6.51 -27.63 -10.26
CA GLU A 209 5.25 -26.96 -9.99
C GLU A 209 4.86 -27.19 -8.53
N PHE A 210 4.52 -26.12 -7.81
CA PHE A 210 4.30 -26.20 -6.36
C PHE A 210 2.93 -25.66 -5.92
N LEU A 211 2.17 -25.00 -6.81
CA LEU A 211 0.90 -24.41 -6.41
C LEU A 211 -0.08 -25.43 -5.85
N MET A 212 -0.11 -26.64 -6.43
CA MET A 212 -1.00 -27.71 -5.95
C MET A 212 -0.72 -28.16 -4.51
N ASP A 213 0.47 -27.86 -3.97
CA ASP A 213 0.78 -28.18 -2.57
C ASP A 213 -0.05 -27.35 -1.58
N PHE A 214 -0.66 -26.23 -2.04
CA PHE A 214 -1.37 -25.24 -1.23
C PHE A 214 -2.89 -25.20 -1.49
N PHE A 215 -3.39 -26.01 -2.43
CA PHE A 215 -4.80 -26.02 -2.80
C PHE A 215 -5.39 -27.42 -2.69
N THR A 216 -6.70 -27.49 -2.47
CA THR A 216 -7.38 -28.79 -2.28
C THR A 216 -7.47 -29.59 -3.56
N ASP A 217 -7.64 -28.92 -4.68
CA ASP A 217 -7.73 -29.53 -6.01
C ASP A 217 -7.40 -28.52 -7.11
N ALA A 218 -7.31 -29.01 -8.35
CA ALA A 218 -6.96 -28.19 -9.51
C ALA A 218 -8.02 -27.11 -9.82
N HIS A 219 -9.29 -27.37 -9.55
CA HIS A 219 -10.36 -26.39 -9.78
C HIS A 219 -10.23 -25.23 -8.78
N ASP A 220 -10.01 -25.55 -7.50
CA ASP A 220 -9.78 -24.54 -6.45
C ASP A 220 -8.53 -23.67 -6.78
N MET A 221 -7.44 -24.32 -7.18
CA MET A 221 -6.21 -23.62 -7.59
C MET A 221 -6.46 -22.68 -8.78
N LEU A 222 -7.02 -23.19 -9.88
CA LEU A 222 -7.20 -22.42 -11.10
C LEU A 222 -8.16 -21.26 -10.91
N SER A 223 -9.26 -21.47 -10.16
CA SER A 223 -10.24 -20.41 -9.89
C SER A 223 -9.62 -19.28 -9.07
N LYS A 224 -8.83 -19.58 -8.03
CA LYS A 224 -8.16 -18.58 -7.20
C LYS A 224 -7.02 -17.87 -7.96
N LEU A 225 -6.28 -18.61 -8.78
CA LEU A 225 -5.25 -18.04 -9.63
C LEU A 225 -5.86 -17.03 -10.62
N PHE A 226 -6.97 -17.39 -11.26
CA PHE A 226 -7.69 -16.49 -12.17
C PHE A 226 -8.22 -15.25 -11.44
N LEU A 227 -8.83 -15.42 -10.28
CA LEU A 227 -9.34 -14.31 -9.46
C LEU A 227 -8.22 -13.35 -9.04
N LYS A 228 -7.03 -13.84 -8.78
CA LYS A 228 -5.85 -13.00 -8.48
C LYS A 228 -5.52 -12.04 -9.61
N GLY A 229 -5.77 -12.42 -10.85
CA GLY A 229 -5.56 -11.58 -12.02
C GLY A 229 -6.74 -10.68 -12.37
N TYR A 230 -7.89 -10.85 -11.75
CA TYR A 230 -9.09 -10.11 -12.10
C TYR A 230 -9.06 -8.69 -11.55
N GLN A 231 -8.58 -7.80 -12.38
CA GLN A 231 -8.53 -6.36 -12.10
C GLN A 231 -9.05 -5.62 -13.33
N TRP A 232 -10.08 -4.84 -13.15
CA TRP A 232 -10.57 -3.93 -14.17
C TRP A 232 -9.88 -2.55 -13.99
N PRO A 233 -9.56 -1.78 -15.05
CA PRO A 233 -9.89 -2.02 -16.46
C PRO A 233 -8.71 -2.64 -17.25
N PHE A 234 -8.82 -3.88 -17.63
CA PHE A 234 -7.86 -4.51 -18.54
C PHE A 234 -8.60 -5.28 -19.63
#